data_40f0442450e925cc213085badbe8a814
#
_entry.id   40f0442450e925cc213085badbe8a814
#
_cell.length_a   1.000
_cell.length_b   1.000
_cell.length_c   1.000
_cell.angle_alpha   90.00
_cell.angle_beta   90.00
_cell.angle_gamma   90.00
#
_symmetry.space_group_name_H-M   'P 1'
#
loop_
_entity.id
_entity.type
_entity.pdbx_description
1 polymer ?
#
loop_
_entity_poly.entity_id
_entity_poly.type
_entity_poly.pdbx_seq_one_letter_code
_entity_poly.pdbx_strand_id
1 'polypeptide(L)'
;MNVDIRTSWDIPTFDTEPEYGQGRKKDDFETREELIVKVAAIGQRQRWTKQAMADHIGLSEGIFSGWFSRKYKGRFDTSNKKIETWLDGFEEAQDVEFALPDSPAFIETKIATEIMDMLQAARVLPAMNLITADAGIGKTMAAEHFMANNSNTWIVTISPHTKTIHGMLLAIADAVGLVQPNMAHLVTGIGKRVQKRSAPCLLIVDEAQNLTDDAINQLRHFTDQYKCGIALLGNKESYSRFAAWGKGTKYGQLSRRILKRLNKSKSYDEDLKAFIRAWRITDPKMTTYLMGIGKKSGAMGQIDMTIKLANLMIMDEGRAINLADVKRAWSNRDVEG
;
A
#
# COMPACT_ATOMS: atom_id res chain seq x y z
N MET A 1 -4.77 -10.07 -34.61
CA MET A 1 -4.26 -9.82 -33.27
C MET A 1 -2.77 -9.54 -33.35
N ASN A 2 -2.36 -8.27 -33.31
CA ASN A 2 -0.92 -7.97 -33.23
C ASN A 2 -0.49 -8.28 -31.78
N VAL A 3 0.21 -9.38 -31.58
CA VAL A 3 0.93 -9.66 -30.33
C VAL A 3 2.02 -8.60 -30.22
N ASP A 4 1.94 -7.74 -29.21
CA ASP A 4 2.96 -6.73 -28.96
C ASP A 4 4.27 -7.45 -28.61
N ILE A 5 5.24 -7.42 -29.51
CA ILE A 5 6.54 -8.13 -29.41
C ILE A 5 7.27 -7.74 -28.11
N ARG A 6 6.91 -6.62 -27.47
CA ARG A 6 7.49 -6.13 -26.20
C ARG A 6 7.02 -6.92 -24.98
N THR A 7 5.91 -7.66 -25.08
CA THR A 7 5.32 -8.45 -24.00
C THR A 7 5.40 -9.96 -24.22
N SER A 8 5.89 -10.42 -25.38
CA SER A 8 6.08 -11.84 -25.67
C SER A 8 7.33 -12.38 -24.96
N TRP A 9 7.14 -13.42 -24.17
CA TRP A 9 8.18 -14.18 -23.47
C TRP A 9 8.53 -15.48 -24.19
N ASP A 10 8.19 -15.60 -25.48
CA ASP A 10 8.58 -16.75 -26.29
C ASP A 10 10.11 -16.82 -26.39
N ILE A 11 10.64 -17.99 -26.03
CA ILE A 11 12.09 -18.25 -26.05
C ILE A 11 12.50 -18.46 -27.50
N PRO A 12 13.42 -17.65 -28.03
CA PRO A 12 13.86 -17.80 -29.42
C PRO A 12 14.59 -19.14 -29.63
N THR A 13 14.27 -19.85 -30.68
CA THR A 13 15.02 -21.01 -31.18
C THR A 13 16.07 -20.57 -32.17
N PHE A 14 17.21 -21.26 -32.20
CA PHE A 14 18.32 -20.92 -33.07
C PHE A 14 18.85 -22.16 -33.79
N ASP A 15 18.96 -22.08 -35.10
CA ASP A 15 19.47 -23.16 -35.95
C ASP A 15 20.98 -23.06 -36.21
N THR A 16 21.65 -22.02 -35.65
CA THR A 16 23.07 -21.76 -35.84
C THR A 16 23.81 -21.71 -34.53
N GLU A 17 25.07 -22.17 -34.53
CA GLU A 17 25.95 -22.03 -33.39
C GLU A 17 26.22 -20.54 -33.07
N PRO A 18 26.41 -20.20 -31.77
CA PRO A 18 26.75 -18.83 -31.37
C PRO A 18 28.18 -18.47 -31.77
N GLU A 19 28.41 -17.18 -32.03
CA GLU A 19 29.77 -16.64 -32.21
C GLU A 19 30.50 -16.62 -30.86
N TYR A 20 31.56 -17.41 -30.73
CA TYR A 20 32.37 -17.46 -29.52
C TYR A 20 33.38 -16.31 -29.43
N GLY A 21 33.78 -15.92 -28.19
CA GLY A 21 34.71 -14.84 -27.94
C GLY A 21 35.02 -14.64 -26.43
N GLN A 22 35.67 -13.54 -26.09
CA GLN A 22 35.94 -13.22 -24.70
C GLN A 22 34.64 -12.94 -23.91
N GLY A 23 34.38 -13.73 -22.86
CA GLY A 23 33.13 -13.68 -22.09
C GLY A 23 31.91 -14.20 -22.87
N ARG A 24 32.16 -15.02 -23.91
CA ARG A 24 31.21 -15.70 -24.79
C ARG A 24 31.71 -17.09 -25.10
N LYS A 25 31.99 -17.89 -24.09
CA LYS A 25 32.39 -19.28 -24.22
C LYS A 25 31.16 -20.18 -24.34
N LYS A 26 31.39 -21.45 -24.67
CA LYS A 26 30.32 -22.45 -24.73
C LYS A 26 29.52 -22.51 -23.44
N ASP A 27 30.19 -22.56 -22.31
CA ASP A 27 29.58 -22.61 -20.98
C ASP A 27 28.71 -21.36 -20.69
N ASP A 28 29.12 -20.17 -21.19
CA ASP A 28 28.32 -18.93 -21.03
C ASP A 28 26.97 -19.01 -21.78
N PHE A 29 26.94 -19.70 -22.91
CA PHE A 29 25.69 -19.90 -23.65
C PHE A 29 24.85 -21.04 -23.06
N GLU A 30 25.46 -22.10 -22.54
CA GLU A 30 24.75 -23.14 -21.80
C GLU A 30 24.07 -22.57 -20.56
N THR A 31 24.79 -21.80 -19.74
CA THR A 31 24.22 -21.07 -18.60
C THR A 31 23.07 -20.14 -19.03
N ARG A 32 23.25 -19.40 -20.14
CA ARG A 32 22.16 -18.56 -20.66
C ARG A 32 20.91 -19.37 -21.00
N GLU A 33 21.04 -20.54 -21.62
CA GLU A 33 19.88 -21.39 -21.99
C GLU A 33 19.12 -21.89 -20.75
N GLU A 34 19.81 -22.12 -19.63
CA GLU A 34 19.16 -22.43 -18.36
C GLU A 34 18.46 -21.22 -17.75
N LEU A 35 19.13 -20.07 -17.72
CA LEU A 35 18.60 -18.84 -17.13
C LEU A 35 17.40 -18.28 -17.91
N ILE A 36 17.39 -18.38 -19.24
CA ILE A 36 16.33 -17.80 -20.05
C ILE A 36 14.96 -18.43 -19.78
N VAL A 37 14.95 -19.73 -19.45
CA VAL A 37 13.71 -20.45 -19.11
C VAL A 37 13.10 -19.87 -17.84
N LYS A 38 13.93 -19.69 -16.81
CA LYS A 38 13.51 -19.11 -15.52
C LYS A 38 13.03 -17.66 -15.68
N VAL A 39 13.82 -16.85 -16.39
CA VAL A 39 13.51 -15.43 -16.66
C VAL A 39 12.22 -15.27 -17.46
N ALA A 40 12.00 -16.08 -18.49
CA ALA A 40 10.79 -16.04 -19.29
C ALA A 40 9.55 -16.45 -18.47
N ALA A 41 9.66 -17.50 -17.65
CA ALA A 41 8.58 -17.94 -16.78
C ALA A 41 8.17 -16.85 -15.76
N ILE A 42 9.16 -16.18 -15.15
CA ILE A 42 8.90 -15.06 -14.21
C ILE A 42 8.24 -13.90 -14.95
N GLY A 43 8.79 -13.47 -16.09
CA GLY A 43 8.25 -12.37 -16.88
C GLY A 43 6.80 -12.58 -17.32
N GLN A 44 6.47 -13.81 -17.72
CA GLN A 44 5.12 -14.22 -18.08
C GLN A 44 4.17 -14.22 -16.86
N ARG A 45 4.60 -14.81 -15.74
CA ARG A 45 3.82 -14.89 -14.49
C ARG A 45 3.53 -13.50 -13.92
N GLN A 46 4.53 -12.63 -13.89
CA GLN A 46 4.43 -11.26 -13.36
C GLN A 46 3.82 -10.27 -14.38
N ARG A 47 3.59 -10.69 -15.62
CA ARG A 47 3.13 -9.82 -16.73
C ARG A 47 4.05 -8.63 -16.96
N TRP A 48 5.34 -8.79 -16.73
CA TRP A 48 6.32 -7.72 -16.95
C TRP A 48 6.66 -7.58 -18.44
N THR A 49 7.06 -6.37 -18.82
CA THR A 49 7.71 -6.14 -20.10
C THR A 49 9.19 -6.51 -20.01
N LYS A 50 9.87 -6.69 -21.17
CA LYS A 50 11.32 -6.91 -21.17
C LYS A 50 12.10 -5.73 -20.61
N GLN A 51 11.60 -4.50 -20.75
CA GLN A 51 12.14 -3.32 -20.10
C GLN A 51 12.05 -3.41 -18.57
N ALA A 52 10.88 -3.72 -18.03
CA ALA A 52 10.70 -3.86 -16.61
C ALA A 52 11.60 -4.97 -16.02
N MET A 53 11.73 -6.10 -16.73
CA MET A 53 12.65 -7.16 -16.33
C MET A 53 14.10 -6.70 -16.31
N ALA A 54 14.53 -5.98 -17.34
CA ALA A 54 15.88 -5.42 -17.41
C ALA A 54 16.16 -4.47 -16.24
N ASP A 55 15.19 -3.62 -15.90
CA ASP A 55 15.29 -2.68 -14.77
C ASP A 55 15.42 -3.43 -13.43
N HIS A 56 14.64 -4.50 -13.23
CA HIS A 56 14.74 -5.35 -12.02
C HIS A 56 16.11 -6.04 -11.89
N ILE A 57 16.67 -6.52 -13.01
CA ILE A 57 18.00 -7.17 -13.03
C ILE A 57 19.15 -6.14 -12.91
N GLY A 58 18.88 -4.86 -13.20
CA GLY A 58 19.91 -3.82 -13.27
C GLY A 58 20.73 -3.88 -14.57
N LEU A 59 20.07 -4.25 -15.67
CA LEU A 59 20.62 -4.21 -17.03
C LEU A 59 19.90 -3.12 -17.84
N SER A 60 20.56 -2.58 -18.88
CA SER A 60 19.83 -1.77 -19.86
C SER A 60 18.94 -2.66 -20.73
N GLU A 61 17.81 -2.11 -21.23
CA GLU A 61 16.89 -2.83 -22.11
C GLU A 61 17.60 -3.46 -23.32
N GLY A 62 18.54 -2.73 -23.94
CA GLY A 62 19.30 -3.21 -25.10
C GLY A 62 20.19 -4.41 -24.77
N ILE A 63 20.87 -4.40 -23.60
CA ILE A 63 21.69 -5.53 -23.14
C ILE A 63 20.79 -6.74 -22.86
N PHE A 64 19.72 -6.57 -22.11
CA PHE A 64 18.80 -7.65 -21.76
C PHE A 64 18.11 -8.24 -22.98
N SER A 65 17.56 -7.41 -23.87
CA SER A 65 16.93 -7.86 -25.12
C SER A 65 17.92 -8.57 -26.05
N GLY A 66 19.14 -8.06 -26.16
CA GLY A 66 20.22 -8.71 -26.91
C GLY A 66 20.64 -10.05 -26.31
N TRP A 67 20.75 -10.14 -24.98
CA TRP A 67 21.02 -11.38 -24.24
C TRP A 67 19.87 -12.39 -24.45
N PHE A 68 18.63 -11.96 -24.30
CA PHE A 68 17.46 -12.80 -24.47
C PHE A 68 17.34 -13.34 -25.90
N SER A 69 17.66 -12.53 -26.90
CA SER A 69 17.62 -12.90 -28.31
C SER A 69 18.94 -13.46 -28.87
N ARG A 70 19.95 -13.73 -28.03
CA ARG A 70 21.32 -14.19 -28.43
C ARG A 70 22.06 -13.23 -29.39
N LYS A 71 21.56 -12.00 -29.54
CA LYS A 71 22.14 -11.00 -30.47
C LYS A 71 23.11 -10.05 -29.79
N TYR A 72 23.28 -10.15 -28.45
CA TYR A 72 24.21 -9.32 -27.70
C TYR A 72 25.65 -9.65 -28.06
N LYS A 73 26.40 -8.63 -28.51
CA LYS A 73 27.82 -8.79 -28.91
C LYS A 73 28.80 -8.59 -27.77
N GLY A 74 28.31 -8.24 -26.57
CA GLY A 74 29.14 -8.06 -25.38
C GLY A 74 29.33 -9.36 -24.59
N ARG A 75 29.70 -9.23 -23.32
CA ARG A 75 30.06 -10.34 -22.44
C ARG A 75 28.81 -11.00 -21.84
N PHE A 76 28.58 -12.25 -22.19
CA PHE A 76 27.50 -13.07 -21.63
C PHE A 76 27.78 -13.51 -20.20
N ASP A 77 29.07 -13.82 -19.85
CA ASP A 77 29.49 -14.16 -18.50
C ASP A 77 29.04 -13.11 -17.46
N THR A 78 29.25 -11.84 -17.78
CA THR A 78 28.85 -10.73 -16.90
C THR A 78 27.34 -10.57 -16.80
N SER A 79 26.63 -10.75 -17.93
CA SER A 79 25.16 -10.66 -17.95
C SER A 79 24.51 -11.85 -17.21
N ASN A 80 25.02 -13.07 -17.44
CA ASN A 80 24.57 -14.28 -16.76
C ASN A 80 24.73 -14.13 -15.25
N LYS A 81 25.90 -13.71 -14.77
CA LYS A 81 26.15 -13.52 -13.35
C LYS A 81 25.19 -12.53 -12.69
N LYS A 82 24.85 -11.42 -13.38
CA LYS A 82 23.84 -10.47 -12.87
C LYS A 82 22.46 -11.07 -12.78
N ILE A 83 22.08 -11.84 -13.81
CA ILE A 83 20.78 -12.50 -13.89
C ILE A 83 20.68 -13.60 -12.84
N GLU A 84 21.73 -14.42 -12.64
CA GLU A 84 21.81 -15.42 -11.57
C GLU A 84 21.63 -14.76 -10.19
N THR A 85 22.44 -13.76 -9.87
CA THR A 85 22.36 -13.06 -8.59
C THR A 85 20.96 -12.47 -8.34
N TRP A 86 20.35 -11.95 -9.39
CA TRP A 86 18.97 -11.44 -9.29
C TRP A 86 17.95 -12.59 -9.10
N LEU A 87 18.08 -13.69 -9.84
CA LEU A 87 17.20 -14.86 -9.72
C LEU A 87 17.26 -15.46 -8.33
N ASP A 88 18.47 -15.67 -7.79
CA ASP A 88 18.67 -16.21 -6.43
C ASP A 88 17.97 -15.32 -5.40
N GLY A 89 18.18 -14.01 -5.45
CA GLY A 89 17.51 -13.06 -4.56
C GLY A 89 15.99 -13.00 -4.78
N PHE A 90 15.52 -13.17 -6.01
CA PHE A 90 14.10 -13.18 -6.33
C PHE A 90 13.40 -14.48 -5.86
N GLU A 91 14.04 -15.64 -6.06
CA GLU A 91 13.57 -16.94 -5.58
C GLU A 91 13.55 -16.96 -4.04
N GLU A 92 14.62 -16.51 -3.37
CA GLU A 92 14.68 -16.37 -1.91
C GLU A 92 13.58 -15.44 -1.35
N ALA A 93 13.37 -14.29 -1.98
CA ALA A 93 12.32 -13.36 -1.57
C ALA A 93 10.90 -13.96 -1.72
N GLN A 94 10.68 -14.75 -2.79
CA GLN A 94 9.41 -15.44 -2.99
C GLN A 94 9.20 -16.57 -1.98
N ASP A 95 10.23 -17.34 -1.68
CA ASP A 95 10.14 -18.41 -0.67
C ASP A 95 9.80 -17.82 0.71
N VAL A 96 10.39 -16.68 1.06
CA VAL A 96 10.06 -15.94 2.28
C VAL A 96 8.62 -15.41 2.24
N GLU A 97 8.19 -14.80 1.13
CA GLU A 97 6.82 -14.29 0.96
C GLU A 97 5.77 -15.41 1.04
N PHE A 98 6.04 -16.56 0.42
CA PHE A 98 5.15 -17.75 0.47
C PHE A 98 5.11 -18.42 1.86
N ALA A 99 6.21 -18.36 2.60
CA ALA A 99 6.32 -18.98 3.93
C ALA A 99 5.70 -18.09 5.03
N LEU A 100 5.59 -16.77 4.81
CA LEU A 100 4.98 -15.87 5.78
C LEU A 100 3.46 -15.85 5.59
N PRO A 101 2.68 -16.03 6.65
CA PRO A 101 1.25 -15.89 6.57
C PRO A 101 0.86 -14.43 6.30
N ASP A 102 -0.07 -14.24 5.38
CA ASP A 102 -0.67 -12.94 5.12
C ASP A 102 -1.38 -12.39 6.34
N SER A 103 -1.37 -11.06 6.48
CA SER A 103 -2.26 -10.41 7.45
C SER A 103 -3.71 -10.80 7.17
N PRO A 104 -4.54 -10.98 8.20
CA PRO A 104 -5.95 -11.24 8.00
C PRO A 104 -6.59 -10.21 7.07
N ALA A 105 -7.45 -10.68 6.19
CA ALA A 105 -8.30 -9.80 5.40
C ALA A 105 -9.11 -8.87 6.30
N PHE A 106 -9.79 -7.89 5.71
CA PHE A 106 -10.61 -6.96 6.48
C PHE A 106 -11.54 -7.70 7.47
N ILE A 107 -11.51 -7.26 8.72
CA ILE A 107 -12.33 -7.77 9.81
C ILE A 107 -13.28 -6.66 10.22
N GLU A 108 -14.57 -6.97 10.26
CA GLU A 108 -15.59 -6.03 10.72
C GLU A 108 -15.52 -5.89 12.25
N THR A 109 -14.60 -5.03 12.70
CA THR A 109 -14.43 -4.66 14.10
C THR A 109 -15.39 -3.53 14.47
N LYS A 110 -15.65 -3.36 15.76
CA LYS A 110 -16.52 -2.27 16.23
C LYS A 110 -15.99 -0.90 15.81
N ILE A 111 -14.67 -0.70 15.89
CA ILE A 111 -14.07 0.56 15.44
C ILE A 111 -14.19 0.75 13.93
N ALA A 112 -14.05 -0.33 13.15
CA ALA A 112 -14.23 -0.26 11.69
C ALA A 112 -15.66 0.12 11.33
N THR A 113 -16.66 -0.46 12.01
CA THR A 113 -18.08 -0.07 11.83
C THR A 113 -18.31 1.40 12.17
N GLU A 114 -17.79 1.89 13.31
CA GLU A 114 -17.89 3.31 13.70
C GLU A 114 -17.25 4.23 12.62
N ILE A 115 -16.11 3.83 12.06
CA ILE A 115 -15.45 4.58 10.98
C ILE A 115 -16.30 4.56 9.72
N MET A 116 -16.77 3.40 9.29
CA MET A 116 -17.62 3.27 8.09
C MET A 116 -18.91 4.07 8.20
N ASP A 117 -19.54 4.11 9.37
CA ASP A 117 -20.72 4.96 9.63
C ASP A 117 -20.40 6.45 9.48
N MET A 118 -19.22 6.88 9.91
CA MET A 118 -18.75 8.25 9.72
C MET A 118 -18.52 8.56 8.23
N LEU A 119 -17.92 7.64 7.48
CA LEU A 119 -17.70 7.77 6.05
C LEU A 119 -19.03 7.83 5.28
N GLN A 120 -19.98 6.95 5.60
CA GLN A 120 -21.30 6.93 5.02
C GLN A 120 -22.07 8.23 5.31
N ALA A 121 -22.02 8.73 6.54
CA ALA A 121 -22.66 9.99 6.90
C ALA A 121 -22.11 11.18 6.08
N ALA A 122 -20.79 11.28 5.92
CA ALA A 122 -20.16 12.34 5.11
C ALA A 122 -20.55 12.22 3.62
N ARG A 123 -20.67 10.99 3.11
CA ARG A 123 -21.01 10.70 1.73
C ARG A 123 -22.47 11.09 1.39
N VAL A 124 -23.41 10.74 2.27
CA VAL A 124 -24.86 10.95 2.05
C VAL A 124 -25.26 12.39 2.33
N LEU A 125 -24.72 12.97 3.39
CA LEU A 125 -24.91 14.37 3.74
C LEU A 125 -23.59 15.11 3.39
N PRO A 126 -23.45 15.69 2.17
CA PRO A 126 -22.19 16.29 1.75
C PRO A 126 -21.64 17.25 2.81
N ALA A 127 -20.77 16.77 3.67
CA ALA A 127 -20.22 17.43 4.82
C ALA A 127 -18.79 16.97 5.08
N MET A 128 -18.12 17.62 6.01
CA MET A 128 -16.80 17.19 6.48
C MET A 128 -16.95 16.37 7.76
N ASN A 129 -16.34 15.20 7.82
CA ASN A 129 -16.21 14.42 9.04
C ASN A 129 -14.75 14.29 9.44
N LEU A 130 -14.50 14.28 10.74
CA LEU A 130 -13.19 14.14 11.32
C LEU A 130 -13.09 12.82 12.07
N ILE A 131 -12.14 11.98 11.67
CA ILE A 131 -11.87 10.68 12.28
C ILE A 131 -10.44 10.67 12.76
N THR A 132 -10.26 10.75 14.06
CA THR A 132 -8.93 10.69 14.68
C THR A 132 -8.82 9.46 15.55
N ALA A 133 -7.79 8.69 15.33
CA ALA A 133 -7.53 7.50 16.12
C ALA A 133 -6.03 7.21 16.17
N ASP A 134 -5.57 6.54 17.20
CA ASP A 134 -4.17 6.16 17.35
C ASP A 134 -3.73 5.22 16.19
N ALA A 135 -2.43 5.10 15.99
CA ALA A 135 -1.87 4.23 14.96
C ALA A 135 -2.26 2.76 15.21
N GLY A 136 -2.41 1.98 14.13
CA GLY A 136 -2.67 0.55 14.21
C GLY A 136 -4.09 0.13 14.62
N ILE A 137 -5.02 1.07 14.78
CA ILE A 137 -6.43 0.79 15.13
C ILE A 137 -7.26 0.29 13.91
N GLY A 138 -6.73 0.41 12.68
CA GLY A 138 -7.41 -0.05 11.46
C GLY A 138 -8.13 1.05 10.66
N LYS A 139 -7.80 2.34 10.84
CA LYS A 139 -8.40 3.46 10.09
C LYS A 139 -8.32 3.27 8.57
N THR A 140 -7.11 3.08 8.08
CA THR A 140 -6.85 2.94 6.64
C THR A 140 -7.54 1.70 6.07
N MET A 141 -7.48 0.57 6.76
CA MET A 141 -8.18 -0.67 6.35
C MET A 141 -9.71 -0.48 6.27
N ALA A 142 -10.31 0.23 7.22
CA ALA A 142 -11.73 0.53 7.19
C ALA A 142 -12.09 1.47 6.02
N ALA A 143 -11.24 2.46 5.74
CA ALA A 143 -11.43 3.37 4.62
C ALA A 143 -11.28 2.66 3.26
N GLU A 144 -10.29 1.80 3.10
CA GLU A 144 -10.07 0.99 1.89
C GLU A 144 -11.23 0.02 1.65
N HIS A 145 -11.67 -0.68 2.71
CA HIS A 145 -12.83 -1.55 2.62
C HIS A 145 -14.09 -0.77 2.23
N PHE A 146 -14.30 0.40 2.81
CA PHE A 146 -15.42 1.27 2.44
C PHE A 146 -15.33 1.71 0.98
N MET A 147 -14.17 2.13 0.50
CA MET A 147 -13.95 2.52 -0.89
C MET A 147 -14.21 1.36 -1.85
N ALA A 148 -13.74 0.16 -1.54
CA ALA A 148 -13.94 -1.03 -2.37
C ALA A 148 -15.43 -1.38 -2.56
N ASN A 149 -16.28 -1.09 -1.57
CA ASN A 149 -17.71 -1.40 -1.57
C ASN A 149 -18.61 -0.20 -1.94
N ASN A 150 -18.03 0.99 -2.18
CA ASN A 150 -18.80 2.19 -2.47
C ASN A 150 -18.23 2.94 -3.68
N SER A 151 -18.96 2.92 -4.78
CA SER A 151 -18.61 3.70 -5.96
C SER A 151 -18.58 5.20 -5.65
N ASN A 152 -17.84 5.98 -6.43
CA ASN A 152 -17.61 7.42 -6.22
C ASN A 152 -17.00 7.77 -4.86
N THR A 153 -16.14 6.89 -4.37
CA THR A 153 -15.33 7.10 -3.17
C THR A 153 -13.87 6.99 -3.57
N TRP A 154 -13.05 7.92 -3.12
CA TRP A 154 -11.62 7.97 -3.39
C TRP A 154 -10.86 8.21 -2.10
N ILE A 155 -9.68 7.59 -1.99
CA ILE A 155 -8.75 7.80 -0.89
C ILE A 155 -7.53 8.51 -1.44
N VAL A 156 -7.07 9.51 -0.70
CA VAL A 156 -5.79 10.17 -0.93
C VAL A 156 -5.01 10.19 0.38
N THR A 157 -3.78 9.65 0.37
CA THR A 157 -2.88 9.69 1.52
C THR A 157 -1.94 10.88 1.39
N ILE A 158 -1.95 11.74 2.40
CA ILE A 158 -1.14 12.96 2.42
C ILE A 158 0.19 12.70 3.12
N SER A 159 1.26 12.96 2.40
CA SER A 159 2.63 12.93 2.92
C SER A 159 3.13 14.36 3.26
N PRO A 160 4.24 14.49 3.98
CA PRO A 160 4.91 15.80 4.15
C PRO A 160 5.23 16.51 2.83
N HIS A 161 5.40 15.76 1.73
CA HIS A 161 5.65 16.30 0.40
C HIS A 161 4.37 16.92 -0.23
N THR A 162 3.19 16.32 0.01
CA THR A 162 1.92 16.76 -0.57
C THR A 162 1.07 17.65 0.35
N LYS A 163 1.65 18.17 1.43
CA LYS A 163 0.96 18.92 2.49
C LYS A 163 0.34 20.27 2.08
N THR A 164 0.83 20.87 0.98
CA THR A 164 0.38 22.18 0.49
C THR A 164 -0.90 22.06 -0.34
N ILE A 165 -1.61 23.17 -0.56
CA ILE A 165 -2.79 23.20 -1.45
C ILE A 165 -2.48 22.53 -2.79
N HIS A 166 -1.36 22.91 -3.42
CA HIS A 166 -0.99 22.41 -4.73
C HIS A 166 -0.67 20.91 -4.72
N GLY A 167 0.18 20.47 -3.80
CA GLY A 167 0.55 19.05 -3.66
C GLY A 167 -0.66 18.18 -3.35
N MET A 168 -1.54 18.63 -2.47
CA MET A 168 -2.80 17.95 -2.16
C MET A 168 -3.72 17.84 -3.39
N LEU A 169 -3.89 18.94 -4.14
CA LEU A 169 -4.75 18.92 -5.33
C LEU A 169 -4.22 17.99 -6.42
N LEU A 170 -2.90 17.88 -6.60
CA LEU A 170 -2.29 16.93 -7.51
C LEU A 170 -2.55 15.48 -7.05
N ALA A 171 -2.37 15.19 -5.77
CA ALA A 171 -2.65 13.86 -5.22
C ALA A 171 -4.14 13.49 -5.36
N ILE A 172 -5.06 14.44 -5.16
CA ILE A 172 -6.49 14.22 -5.39
C ILE A 172 -6.77 14.00 -6.88
N ALA A 173 -6.16 14.78 -7.78
CA ALA A 173 -6.35 14.63 -9.22
C ALA A 173 -5.94 13.24 -9.70
N ASP A 174 -4.83 12.71 -9.21
CA ASP A 174 -4.38 11.35 -9.47
C ASP A 174 -5.38 10.32 -8.93
N ALA A 175 -5.78 10.42 -7.67
CA ALA A 175 -6.73 9.51 -7.05
C ALA A 175 -8.09 9.43 -7.77
N VAL A 176 -8.59 10.56 -8.30
CA VAL A 176 -9.85 10.59 -9.08
C VAL A 176 -9.65 10.23 -10.55
N GLY A 177 -8.43 9.91 -10.98
CA GLY A 177 -8.09 9.52 -12.35
C GLY A 177 -8.21 10.67 -13.34
N LEU A 178 -7.76 11.86 -12.98
CA LEU A 178 -7.69 13.02 -13.88
C LEU A 178 -6.37 12.99 -14.67
N VAL A 179 -6.44 12.59 -15.94
CA VAL A 179 -5.27 12.48 -16.82
C VAL A 179 -4.78 13.88 -17.21
N GLN A 180 -3.48 14.13 -17.06
CA GLN A 180 -2.82 15.39 -17.42
C GLN A 180 -3.57 16.63 -16.93
N PRO A 181 -3.64 16.86 -15.62
CA PRO A 181 -4.42 17.96 -15.07
C PRO A 181 -3.84 19.31 -15.51
N ASN A 182 -4.67 20.17 -16.10
CA ASN A 182 -4.29 21.56 -16.35
C ASN A 182 -4.23 22.30 -15.01
N MET A 183 -3.06 22.84 -14.68
CA MET A 183 -2.80 23.48 -13.39
C MET A 183 -3.73 24.64 -13.09
N ALA A 184 -4.06 25.45 -14.10
CA ALA A 184 -4.97 26.61 -13.96
C ALA A 184 -6.42 26.19 -13.66
N HIS A 185 -6.80 24.97 -14.04
CA HIS A 185 -8.16 24.45 -13.89
C HIS A 185 -8.24 23.22 -12.97
N LEU A 186 -7.21 22.98 -12.16
CA LEU A 186 -7.07 21.79 -11.34
C LEU A 186 -8.28 21.58 -10.40
N VAL A 187 -8.67 22.61 -9.65
CA VAL A 187 -9.83 22.57 -8.75
C VAL A 187 -11.12 22.27 -9.51
N THR A 188 -11.33 22.97 -10.63
CA THR A 188 -12.53 22.79 -11.47
C THR A 188 -12.54 21.41 -12.13
N GLY A 189 -11.38 20.91 -12.57
CA GLY A 189 -11.23 19.57 -13.15
C GLY A 189 -11.59 18.47 -12.16
N ILE A 190 -11.03 18.53 -10.96
CA ILE A 190 -11.36 17.61 -9.86
C ILE A 190 -12.87 17.71 -9.54
N GLY A 191 -13.39 18.95 -9.35
CA GLY A 191 -14.78 19.16 -9.01
C GLY A 191 -15.75 18.55 -10.02
N LYS A 192 -15.53 18.77 -11.32
CA LYS A 192 -16.30 18.15 -12.40
C LYS A 192 -16.18 16.63 -12.40
N ARG A 193 -15.00 16.09 -12.06
CA ARG A 193 -14.77 14.65 -12.03
C ARG A 193 -15.54 13.97 -10.90
N VAL A 194 -15.54 14.53 -9.70
CA VAL A 194 -16.27 13.98 -8.54
C VAL A 194 -17.79 14.14 -8.70
N GLN A 195 -18.25 15.21 -9.35
CA GLN A 195 -19.67 15.49 -9.56
C GLN A 195 -20.31 14.73 -10.73
N LYS A 196 -19.51 14.19 -11.66
CA LYS A 196 -19.95 13.64 -12.97
C LYS A 196 -20.99 12.52 -12.90
N ARG A 197 -21.22 11.90 -11.75
CA ARG A 197 -22.02 10.68 -11.65
C ARG A 197 -23.39 10.86 -10.97
N SER A 198 -23.86 12.06 -10.69
CA SER A 198 -25.17 12.31 -10.06
C SER A 198 -25.50 11.44 -8.83
N ALA A 199 -24.47 10.87 -8.21
CA ALA A 199 -24.57 9.97 -7.07
C ALA A 199 -23.72 10.54 -5.92
N PRO A 200 -24.05 10.20 -4.67
CA PRO A 200 -23.24 10.63 -3.53
C PRO A 200 -21.75 10.29 -3.73
N CYS A 201 -20.89 11.25 -3.48
CA CYS A 201 -19.46 11.09 -3.61
C CYS A 201 -18.72 11.41 -2.30
N LEU A 202 -17.58 10.76 -2.08
CA LEU A 202 -16.76 10.92 -0.90
C LEU A 202 -15.29 10.98 -1.28
N LEU A 203 -14.59 11.97 -0.74
CA LEU A 203 -13.14 12.04 -0.75
C LEU A 203 -12.64 11.79 0.68
N ILE A 204 -11.91 10.70 0.86
CA ILE A 204 -11.27 10.32 2.10
C ILE A 204 -9.82 10.82 2.02
N VAL A 205 -9.43 11.64 2.99
CA VAL A 205 -8.08 12.18 3.09
C VAL A 205 -7.39 11.54 4.30
N ASP A 206 -6.54 10.57 4.02
CA ASP A 206 -5.76 9.89 5.05
C ASP A 206 -4.48 10.66 5.38
N GLU A 207 -3.96 10.45 6.59
CA GLU A 207 -2.81 11.20 7.14
C GLU A 207 -3.03 12.73 7.12
N ALA A 208 -4.27 13.16 7.39
CA ALA A 208 -4.69 14.56 7.31
C ALA A 208 -3.93 15.51 8.27
N GLN A 209 -3.20 14.99 9.28
CA GLN A 209 -2.30 15.81 10.11
C GLN A 209 -1.19 16.47 9.31
N ASN A 210 -0.82 15.91 8.18
CA ASN A 210 0.22 16.50 7.32
C ASN A 210 -0.25 17.74 6.57
N LEU A 211 -1.58 17.95 6.37
CA LEU A 211 -2.10 19.10 5.63
C LEU A 211 -1.86 20.41 6.35
N THR A 212 -1.58 21.45 5.58
CA THR A 212 -1.63 22.85 6.08
C THR A 212 -3.09 23.28 6.31
N ASP A 213 -3.32 24.30 7.15
CA ASP A 213 -4.67 24.83 7.40
C ASP A 213 -5.33 25.38 6.12
N ASP A 214 -4.53 25.98 5.24
CA ASP A 214 -5.02 26.49 3.96
C ASP A 214 -5.43 25.36 3.01
N ALA A 215 -4.72 24.23 3.03
CA ALA A 215 -5.09 23.05 2.25
C ALA A 215 -6.42 22.45 2.75
N ILE A 216 -6.63 22.41 4.06
CA ILE A 216 -7.91 21.96 4.64
C ILE A 216 -9.05 22.92 4.29
N ASN A 217 -8.80 24.22 4.31
CA ASN A 217 -9.77 25.22 3.83
C ASN A 217 -10.12 25.02 2.36
N GLN A 218 -9.14 24.64 1.52
CA GLN A 218 -9.38 24.33 0.12
C GLN A 218 -10.29 23.09 -0.05
N LEU A 219 -10.15 22.06 0.80
CA LEU A 219 -11.03 20.89 0.74
C LEU A 219 -12.50 21.25 0.97
N ARG A 220 -12.79 22.21 1.84
CA ARG A 220 -14.15 22.70 2.07
C ARG A 220 -14.81 23.15 0.77
N HIS A 221 -14.06 23.73 -0.17
CA HIS A 221 -14.58 24.17 -1.45
C HIS A 221 -15.26 23.03 -2.23
N PHE A 222 -14.74 21.81 -2.15
CA PHE A 222 -15.37 20.65 -2.81
C PHE A 222 -16.71 20.28 -2.18
N THR A 223 -16.84 20.42 -0.86
CA THR A 223 -18.13 20.23 -0.18
C THR A 223 -19.14 21.30 -0.57
N ASP A 224 -18.73 22.56 -0.56
CA ASP A 224 -19.61 23.70 -0.80
C ASP A 224 -20.10 23.76 -2.26
N GLN A 225 -19.19 23.64 -3.22
CA GLN A 225 -19.47 23.83 -4.65
C GLN A 225 -19.88 22.54 -5.36
N TYR A 226 -19.27 21.41 -5.02
CA TYR A 226 -19.45 20.17 -5.78
C TYR A 226 -20.23 19.10 -5.01
N LYS A 227 -20.74 19.43 -3.82
CA LYS A 227 -21.50 18.52 -2.97
C LYS A 227 -20.76 17.19 -2.71
N CYS A 228 -19.45 17.25 -2.58
CA CYS A 228 -18.63 16.11 -2.26
C CYS A 228 -18.43 16.01 -0.74
N GLY A 229 -18.73 14.86 -0.16
CA GLY A 229 -18.40 14.56 1.22
C GLY A 229 -16.89 14.48 1.42
N ILE A 230 -16.39 14.94 2.55
CA ILE A 230 -14.96 14.90 2.92
C ILE A 230 -14.81 14.16 4.24
N ALA A 231 -13.97 13.14 4.30
CA ALA A 231 -13.58 12.51 5.54
C ALA A 231 -12.08 12.71 5.78
N LEU A 232 -11.73 13.39 6.86
CA LEU A 232 -10.34 13.61 7.29
C LEU A 232 -9.97 12.54 8.30
N LEU A 233 -9.04 11.65 7.94
CA LEU A 233 -8.49 10.64 8.81
C LEU A 233 -7.13 11.12 9.32
N GLY A 234 -6.90 10.99 10.62
CA GLY A 234 -5.65 11.43 11.22
C GLY A 234 -5.34 10.75 12.55
N ASN A 235 -4.21 11.13 13.12
CA ASN A 235 -3.77 10.66 14.43
C ASN A 235 -4.29 11.57 15.56
N LYS A 236 -3.92 11.25 16.78
CA LYS A 236 -4.33 12.02 17.97
C LYS A 236 -3.82 13.47 17.98
N GLU A 237 -2.67 13.73 17.38
CA GLU A 237 -2.13 15.10 17.27
C GLU A 237 -3.04 15.97 16.42
N SER A 238 -3.65 15.39 15.38
CA SER A 238 -4.67 16.05 14.57
C SER A 238 -5.86 16.51 15.38
N TYR A 239 -6.26 15.72 16.38
CA TYR A 239 -7.45 16.05 17.19
C TYR A 239 -7.28 17.36 17.94
N SER A 240 -6.15 17.60 18.59
CA SER A 240 -5.89 18.86 19.32
C SER A 240 -5.87 20.06 18.39
N ARG A 241 -5.28 19.92 17.21
CA ARG A 241 -5.29 20.94 16.17
C ARG A 241 -6.69 21.22 15.65
N PHE A 242 -7.45 20.18 15.33
CA PHE A 242 -8.81 20.28 14.82
C PHE A 242 -9.84 20.67 15.91
N ALA A 243 -9.59 20.33 17.17
CA ALA A 243 -10.42 20.77 18.28
C ALA A 243 -10.30 22.29 18.52
N ALA A 244 -9.13 22.87 18.26
CA ALA A 244 -8.91 24.29 18.31
C ALA A 244 -9.72 25.08 17.26
N TRP A 245 -10.14 24.43 16.16
CA TRP A 245 -10.98 25.06 15.13
C TRP A 245 -12.37 25.51 15.63
N GLY A 246 -12.81 25.02 16.79
CA GLY A 246 -14.07 25.46 17.41
C GLY A 246 -13.94 26.71 18.29
N LYS A 247 -12.71 27.16 18.62
CA LYS A 247 -12.47 28.17 19.66
C LYS A 247 -11.99 29.55 19.14
N GLY A 248 -11.87 29.74 17.81
CA GLY A 248 -11.36 31.00 17.25
C GLY A 248 -12.10 31.46 16.00
N THR A 249 -12.11 32.77 15.76
CA THR A 249 -12.74 33.38 14.59
C THR A 249 -12.16 32.90 13.25
N LYS A 250 -10.87 32.55 13.22
CA LYS A 250 -10.15 32.06 12.03
C LYS A 250 -10.69 30.71 11.52
N TYR A 251 -11.24 29.87 12.38
CA TYR A 251 -11.71 28.52 12.03
C TYR A 251 -13.24 28.33 12.15
N GLY A 252 -13.98 29.39 12.45
CA GLY A 252 -15.44 29.31 12.60
C GLY A 252 -16.16 28.78 11.35
N GLN A 253 -15.60 29.02 10.17
CA GLN A 253 -16.15 28.54 8.91
C GLN A 253 -15.93 27.04 8.70
N LEU A 254 -14.80 26.49 9.13
CA LEU A 254 -14.52 25.05 9.08
C LEU A 254 -15.38 24.28 10.10
N SER A 255 -15.48 24.81 11.32
CA SER A 255 -16.25 24.18 12.40
C SER A 255 -17.73 23.98 12.02
N ARG A 256 -18.32 24.89 11.26
CA ARG A 256 -19.72 24.78 10.76
C ARG A 256 -19.91 23.69 9.71
N ARG A 257 -18.85 23.22 9.04
CA ARG A 257 -18.91 22.18 7.99
C ARG A 257 -18.61 20.79 8.53
N ILE A 258 -18.12 20.70 9.76
CA ILE A 258 -17.89 19.39 10.39
C ILE A 258 -19.22 18.88 10.94
N LEU A 259 -19.70 17.79 10.34
CA LEU A 259 -20.95 17.14 10.76
C LEU A 259 -20.72 16.29 12.01
N LYS A 260 -19.66 15.46 12.00
CA LYS A 260 -19.34 14.54 13.09
C LYS A 260 -17.84 14.48 13.36
N ARG A 261 -17.51 14.15 14.61
CA ARG A 261 -16.13 13.87 15.04
C ARG A 261 -16.07 12.54 15.77
N LEU A 262 -15.17 11.68 15.36
CA LEU A 262 -14.82 10.45 16.06
C LEU A 262 -13.39 10.61 16.59
N ASN A 263 -13.19 10.35 17.87
CA ASN A 263 -11.87 10.34 18.50
C ASN A 263 -11.70 9.07 19.31
N LYS A 264 -10.75 8.22 18.91
CA LYS A 264 -10.46 6.94 19.56
C LYS A 264 -8.97 6.82 19.87
N SER A 265 -8.64 6.66 21.12
CA SER A 265 -7.26 6.49 21.59
C SER A 265 -6.89 5.04 21.89
N LYS A 266 -7.85 4.12 21.92
CA LYS A 266 -7.62 2.71 22.24
C LYS A 266 -8.52 1.81 21.40
N SER A 267 -8.01 0.65 21.02
CA SER A 267 -8.83 -0.42 20.45
C SER A 267 -9.76 -1.01 21.50
N TYR A 268 -10.90 -1.49 21.07
CA TYR A 268 -11.77 -2.29 21.93
C TYR A 268 -11.14 -3.68 22.18
N ASP A 269 -11.30 -4.21 23.38
CA ASP A 269 -10.80 -5.56 23.74
C ASP A 269 -11.40 -6.63 22.81
N GLU A 270 -12.66 -6.45 22.38
CA GLU A 270 -13.35 -7.33 21.44
C GLU A 270 -12.71 -7.30 20.04
N ASP A 271 -12.32 -6.12 19.58
CA ASP A 271 -11.64 -5.94 18.29
C ASP A 271 -10.26 -6.63 18.29
N LEU A 272 -9.50 -6.46 19.37
CA LEU A 272 -8.21 -7.15 19.53
C LEU A 272 -8.38 -8.66 19.54
N LYS A 273 -9.40 -9.18 20.24
CA LYS A 273 -9.70 -10.62 20.26
C LYS A 273 -10.13 -11.11 18.89
N ALA A 274 -10.96 -10.35 18.15
CA ALA A 274 -11.37 -10.70 16.79
C ALA A 274 -10.16 -10.76 15.86
N PHE A 275 -9.26 -9.80 15.95
CA PHE A 275 -8.03 -9.75 15.17
C PHE A 275 -7.10 -10.94 15.46
N ILE A 276 -6.88 -11.29 16.74
CA ILE A 276 -6.07 -12.45 17.14
C ILE A 276 -6.68 -13.76 16.64
N ARG A 277 -8.02 -13.90 16.72
CA ARG A 277 -8.72 -15.08 16.17
C ARG A 277 -8.58 -15.19 14.65
N ALA A 278 -8.59 -14.07 13.93
CA ALA A 278 -8.39 -14.06 12.49
C ALA A 278 -6.99 -14.56 12.10
N TRP A 279 -5.99 -14.37 12.95
CA TRP A 279 -4.68 -15.02 12.85
C TRP A 279 -4.69 -16.53 13.20
N ARG A 280 -5.88 -17.13 13.44
CA ARG A 280 -6.07 -18.54 13.83
C ARG A 280 -5.35 -18.91 15.13
N ILE A 281 -5.09 -17.93 16.00
CA ILE A 281 -4.48 -18.16 17.31
C ILE A 281 -5.59 -18.53 18.30
N THR A 282 -5.50 -19.73 18.86
CA THR A 282 -6.50 -20.29 19.80
C THR A 282 -5.93 -20.53 21.20
N ASP A 283 -4.60 -20.51 21.39
CA ASP A 283 -3.97 -20.67 22.69
C ASP A 283 -4.34 -19.49 23.62
N PRO A 284 -4.96 -19.79 24.80
CA PRO A 284 -5.37 -18.74 25.72
C PRO A 284 -4.21 -17.90 26.28
N LYS A 285 -3.03 -18.52 26.52
CA LYS A 285 -1.85 -17.83 27.04
C LYS A 285 -1.26 -16.89 25.99
N MET A 286 -1.16 -17.34 24.74
CA MET A 286 -0.70 -16.54 23.63
C MET A 286 -1.69 -15.41 23.33
N THR A 287 -3.00 -15.68 23.33
CA THR A 287 -4.05 -14.66 23.20
C THR A 287 -3.92 -13.59 24.28
N THR A 288 -3.75 -13.98 25.55
CA THR A 288 -3.59 -13.01 26.65
C THR A 288 -2.34 -12.14 26.45
N TYR A 289 -1.24 -12.70 26.01
CA TYR A 289 -0.01 -11.96 25.76
C TYR A 289 -0.17 -10.97 24.60
N LEU A 290 -0.74 -11.41 23.48
CA LEU A 290 -1.03 -10.55 22.33
C LEU A 290 -2.04 -9.45 22.64
N MET A 291 -3.03 -9.72 23.49
CA MET A 291 -3.92 -8.69 24.04
C MET A 291 -3.17 -7.60 24.80
N GLY A 292 -2.13 -8.01 25.56
CA GLY A 292 -1.24 -7.06 26.24
C GLY A 292 -0.49 -6.16 25.26
N ILE A 293 0.03 -6.72 24.17
CA ILE A 293 0.66 -5.99 23.08
C ILE A 293 -0.34 -5.02 22.41
N GLY A 294 -1.54 -5.49 22.08
CA GLY A 294 -2.57 -4.71 21.41
C GLY A 294 -3.09 -3.51 22.22
N LYS A 295 -2.87 -3.49 23.54
CA LYS A 295 -3.19 -2.36 24.43
C LYS A 295 -2.13 -1.25 24.42
N LYS A 296 -0.97 -1.52 23.81
CA LYS A 296 0.11 -0.53 23.64
C LYS A 296 -0.10 0.32 22.39
N SER A 297 0.72 1.35 22.23
CA SER A 297 0.72 2.16 21.01
C SER A 297 0.96 1.29 19.76
N GLY A 298 0.21 1.54 18.69
CA GLY A 298 0.25 0.73 17.49
C GLY A 298 -0.71 -0.46 17.48
N ALA A 299 -1.39 -0.77 18.57
CA ALA A 299 -2.55 -1.66 18.68
C ALA A 299 -2.48 -2.95 17.83
N MET A 300 -3.44 -3.16 16.91
CA MET A 300 -3.49 -4.34 16.03
C MET A 300 -2.28 -4.43 15.10
N GLY A 301 -1.71 -3.29 14.68
CA GLY A 301 -0.49 -3.28 13.88
C GLY A 301 0.72 -3.88 14.62
N GLN A 302 0.82 -3.68 15.95
CA GLN A 302 1.87 -4.33 16.75
C GLN A 302 1.67 -5.83 16.83
N ILE A 303 0.43 -6.29 16.99
CA ILE A 303 0.10 -7.72 16.99
C ILE A 303 0.50 -8.34 15.65
N ASP A 304 0.10 -7.71 14.53
CA ASP A 304 0.38 -8.16 13.16
C ASP A 304 1.87 -8.38 12.93
N MET A 305 2.65 -7.33 13.16
CA MET A 305 4.10 -7.37 12.96
C MET A 305 4.80 -8.37 13.89
N THR A 306 4.30 -8.55 15.12
CA THR A 306 4.88 -9.52 16.06
C THR A 306 4.62 -10.95 15.61
N ILE A 307 3.41 -11.25 15.12
CA ILE A 307 3.06 -12.58 14.60
C ILE A 307 3.86 -12.89 13.34
N LYS A 308 3.97 -11.93 12.41
CA LYS A 308 4.79 -12.09 11.21
C LYS A 308 6.25 -12.36 11.55
N LEU A 309 6.83 -11.58 12.45
CA LEU A 309 8.21 -11.79 12.87
C LEU A 309 8.40 -13.14 13.58
N ALA A 310 7.43 -13.56 14.42
CA ALA A 310 7.49 -14.87 15.04
C ALA A 310 7.49 -16.01 14.03
N ASN A 311 6.65 -15.92 12.98
CA ASN A 311 6.64 -16.91 11.88
C ASN A 311 7.95 -16.89 11.09
N LEU A 312 8.48 -15.69 10.76
CA LEU A 312 9.76 -15.56 10.07
C LEU A 312 10.90 -16.23 10.86
N MET A 313 10.94 -16.07 12.19
CA MET A 313 12.00 -16.63 13.05
C MET A 313 12.00 -18.15 13.15
N ILE A 314 10.91 -18.81 12.79
CA ILE A 314 10.77 -20.29 12.82
C ILE A 314 10.47 -20.88 11.44
N MET A 315 10.69 -20.12 10.38
CA MET A 315 10.34 -20.53 9.01
C MET A 315 10.91 -21.89 8.64
N ASP A 316 12.15 -22.18 9.05
CA ASP A 316 12.84 -23.41 8.76
C ASP A 316 12.44 -24.60 9.68
N GLU A 317 11.67 -24.33 10.75
CA GLU A 317 11.31 -25.36 11.73
C GLU A 317 10.05 -26.17 11.34
N GLY A 318 9.30 -25.74 10.31
CA GLY A 318 8.12 -26.45 9.79
C GLY A 318 6.97 -26.65 10.79
N ARG A 319 6.90 -25.84 11.85
CA ARG A 319 5.88 -25.90 12.90
C ARG A 319 5.11 -24.60 13.04
N ALA A 320 3.99 -24.64 13.73
CA ALA A 320 3.29 -23.42 14.12
C ALA A 320 4.02 -22.66 15.24
N ILE A 321 3.84 -21.32 15.25
CA ILE A 321 4.36 -20.45 16.34
C ILE A 321 3.74 -20.84 17.69
N ASN A 322 4.51 -20.63 18.75
CA ASN A 322 4.06 -20.80 20.13
C ASN A 322 4.31 -19.52 20.95
N LEU A 323 3.90 -19.51 22.22
CA LEU A 323 4.04 -18.34 23.08
C LEU A 323 5.51 -17.88 23.25
N ALA A 324 6.47 -18.80 23.26
CA ALA A 324 7.89 -18.45 23.40
C ALA A 324 8.40 -17.70 22.16
N ASP A 325 7.98 -18.15 20.98
CA ASP A 325 8.32 -17.47 19.71
C ASP A 325 7.75 -16.07 19.65
N VAL A 326 6.48 -15.88 20.03
CA VAL A 326 5.83 -14.57 20.08
C VAL A 326 6.53 -13.62 21.07
N LYS A 327 6.93 -14.12 22.24
CA LYS A 327 7.69 -13.34 23.22
C LYS A 327 9.06 -12.95 22.70
N ARG A 328 9.78 -13.89 22.06
CA ARG A 328 11.08 -13.63 21.44
C ARG A 328 10.97 -12.60 20.32
N ALA A 329 9.95 -12.73 19.47
CA ALA A 329 9.68 -11.77 18.40
C ALA A 329 9.37 -10.36 18.96
N TRP A 330 8.55 -10.26 20.00
CA TRP A 330 8.27 -8.97 20.64
C TRP A 330 9.53 -8.32 21.24
N SER A 331 10.35 -9.07 21.96
CA SER A 331 11.61 -8.57 22.51
C SER A 331 12.59 -8.12 21.40
N ASN A 332 12.67 -8.84 20.28
CA ASN A 332 13.57 -8.50 19.17
C ASN A 332 13.15 -7.21 18.44
N ARG A 333 11.89 -6.80 18.57
CA ARG A 333 11.42 -5.57 17.91
C ARG A 333 11.85 -4.29 18.62
N ASP A 334 12.29 -4.39 19.88
CA ASP A 334 12.75 -3.27 20.72
C ASP A 334 11.85 -2.01 20.64
N VAL A 335 10.54 -2.22 20.70
CA VAL A 335 9.53 -1.15 20.56
C VAL A 335 9.11 -0.52 21.90
N GLU A 336 9.76 -0.93 22.99
CA GLU A 336 9.48 -0.49 24.36
C GLU A 336 10.61 0.37 24.97
N GLY A 337 11.56 0.80 24.14
CA GLY A 337 12.70 1.63 24.57
C GLY A 337 12.33 3.06 24.95
#